data_b32a87a490aeb5f49d0cf09a23659efe
#
_entry.id   b32a87a490aeb5f49d0cf09a23659efe
#
_cell.length_a   1.000
_cell.length_b   1.000
_cell.length_c   1.000
_cell.angle_alpha   90.00
_cell.angle_beta   90.00
_cell.angle_gamma   90.00
#
_symmetry.space_group_name_H-M   'P 1'
#
loop_
_entity.id
_entity.type
_entity.pdbx_description
1 polymer ?
#
loop_
_entity_poly.entity_id
_entity_poly.type
_entity_poly.pdbx_seq_one_letter_code
_entity_poly.pdbx_strand_id
1 'polypeptide(L)'
;MNKIKLVSRPVNWNKIEDPIDMDVWNRLTSNFWLPEKVPISNDIQSWETLKPHEKTLTMHVFTGLTMLDTIQGTIGAAALLPDARTPHEEAVITNIAFMESVHAKSYSSVFSTLCSSADIDEAFRWSEDNPHLQKKAEIILGYYKGDDPLKRKVASTLLE
;
A
#
# COMPACT_ATOMS: atom_id res chain seq x y z
N MET A 1 -33.53 26.65 8.92
CA MET A 1 -32.44 25.67 8.73
C MET A 1 -31.36 25.96 9.78
N ASN A 2 -31.23 25.15 10.81
CA ASN A 2 -30.13 25.24 11.78
C ASN A 2 -28.83 24.93 11.04
N LYS A 3 -27.93 25.89 10.94
CA LYS A 3 -26.56 25.64 10.46
C LYS A 3 -25.88 24.73 11.47
N ILE A 4 -25.65 23.48 11.10
CA ILE A 4 -24.79 22.57 11.90
C ILE A 4 -23.41 23.22 11.96
N LYS A 5 -23.01 23.65 13.14
CA LYS A 5 -21.67 24.21 13.37
C LYS A 5 -20.68 23.04 13.30
N LEU A 6 -19.86 23.01 12.27
CA LEU A 6 -18.77 22.05 12.18
C LEU A 6 -17.74 22.38 13.25
N VAL A 7 -17.52 21.47 14.17
CA VAL A 7 -16.53 21.63 15.24
C VAL A 7 -15.39 20.64 14.96
N SER A 8 -14.23 21.18 14.61
CA SER A 8 -13.00 20.35 14.49
C SER A 8 -12.46 20.07 15.90
N ARG A 9 -12.14 18.81 16.17
CA ARG A 9 -11.62 18.37 17.48
C ARG A 9 -10.23 17.75 17.30
N PRO A 10 -9.27 18.01 18.21
CA PRO A 10 -7.99 17.32 18.20
C PRO A 10 -8.18 15.86 18.65
N VAL A 11 -7.40 14.94 18.08
CA VAL A 11 -7.34 13.55 18.53
C VAL A 11 -6.70 13.49 19.92
N ASN A 12 -7.36 12.84 20.87
CA ASN A 12 -6.89 12.73 22.25
C ASN A 12 -6.39 11.31 22.55
N TRP A 13 -5.11 11.09 22.41
CA TRP A 13 -4.46 9.81 22.68
C TRP A 13 -4.41 9.41 24.15
N ASN A 14 -4.83 10.28 25.09
CA ASN A 14 -5.01 9.93 26.51
C ASN A 14 -6.40 9.34 26.80
N LYS A 15 -7.30 9.36 25.81
CA LYS A 15 -8.66 8.83 25.94
C LYS A 15 -9.00 8.03 24.68
N ILE A 16 -8.56 6.78 24.66
CA ILE A 16 -8.76 5.85 23.54
C ILE A 16 -10.19 5.30 23.63
N GLU A 17 -10.93 5.38 22.51
CA GLU A 17 -12.30 4.88 22.40
C GLU A 17 -12.32 3.36 22.17
N ASP A 18 -11.42 2.85 21.33
CA ASP A 18 -11.23 1.42 21.09
C ASP A 18 -9.75 1.03 21.32
N PRO A 19 -9.46 0.18 22.32
CA PRO A 19 -8.08 -0.24 22.62
C PRO A 19 -7.36 -0.91 21.44
N ILE A 20 -8.10 -1.54 20.52
CA ILE A 20 -7.54 -2.18 19.32
C ILE A 20 -6.83 -1.14 18.44
N ASP A 21 -7.37 0.08 18.32
CA ASP A 21 -6.77 1.14 17.54
C ASP A 21 -5.35 1.49 18.03
N MET A 22 -5.17 1.52 19.36
CA MET A 22 -3.85 1.76 19.96
C MET A 22 -2.90 0.58 19.71
N ASP A 23 -3.38 -0.65 19.85
CA ASP A 23 -2.55 -1.84 19.62
C ASP A 23 -2.08 -1.91 18.18
N VAL A 24 -2.96 -1.63 17.21
CA VAL A 24 -2.61 -1.59 15.80
C VAL A 24 -1.65 -0.44 15.50
N TRP A 25 -1.93 0.77 16.02
CA TRP A 25 -1.03 1.91 15.89
C TRP A 25 0.39 1.59 16.38
N ASN A 26 0.50 1.00 17.57
CA ASN A 26 1.80 0.64 18.16
C ASN A 26 2.53 -0.41 17.30
N ARG A 27 1.83 -1.39 16.75
CA ARG A 27 2.43 -2.39 15.84
C ARG A 27 2.96 -1.75 14.56
N LEU A 28 2.15 -0.91 13.91
CA LEU A 28 2.53 -0.24 12.68
C LEU A 28 3.76 0.66 12.89
N THR A 29 3.76 1.46 13.95
CA THR A 29 4.86 2.40 14.23
C THR A 29 6.12 1.72 14.73
N SER A 30 6.01 0.62 15.49
CA SER A 30 7.19 -0.15 15.94
C SER A 30 7.85 -0.95 14.82
N ASN A 31 7.09 -1.33 13.80
CA ASN A 31 7.59 -2.04 12.62
C ASN A 31 7.95 -1.10 11.46
N PHE A 32 8.00 0.20 11.71
CA PHE A 32 8.36 1.18 10.69
C PHE A 32 9.78 0.98 10.18
N TRP A 33 9.94 1.04 8.87
CA TRP A 33 11.23 0.94 8.19
C TRP A 33 11.27 1.84 6.96
N LEU A 34 12.46 2.10 6.45
CA LEU A 34 12.68 2.84 5.22
C LEU A 34 13.49 2.00 4.23
N PRO A 35 13.21 2.08 2.92
CA PRO A 35 13.92 1.34 1.88
C PRO A 35 15.44 1.53 1.95
N GLU A 36 15.89 2.72 2.30
CA GLU A 36 17.31 3.08 2.42
C GLU A 36 18.05 2.36 3.57
N LYS A 37 17.29 1.68 4.45
CA LYS A 37 17.86 0.86 5.53
C LYS A 37 18.05 -0.61 5.14
N VAL A 38 17.53 -1.02 3.99
CA VAL A 38 17.64 -2.39 3.49
C VAL A 38 18.88 -2.47 2.57
N PRO A 39 19.90 -3.30 2.90
CA PRO A 39 21.15 -3.35 2.14
C PRO A 39 21.02 -4.21 0.88
N ILE A 40 20.20 -3.77 -0.09
CA ILE A 40 19.90 -4.50 -1.34
C ILE A 40 21.16 -4.78 -2.17
N SER A 41 22.20 -3.98 -2.03
CA SER A 41 23.49 -4.20 -2.69
C SER A 41 24.12 -5.57 -2.38
N ASN A 42 23.77 -6.19 -1.25
CA ASN A 42 24.22 -7.53 -0.90
C ASN A 42 23.64 -8.61 -1.85
N ASP A 43 22.56 -8.31 -2.55
CA ASP A 43 21.86 -9.24 -3.43
C ASP A 43 22.32 -9.17 -4.89
N ILE A 44 23.20 -8.21 -5.25
CA ILE A 44 23.67 -8.01 -6.64
C ILE A 44 24.28 -9.31 -7.18
N GLN A 45 25.18 -9.94 -6.42
CA GLN A 45 25.85 -11.16 -6.86
C GLN A 45 24.87 -12.33 -7.07
N SER A 46 23.94 -12.53 -6.16
CA SER A 46 22.91 -13.57 -6.29
C SER A 46 21.94 -13.26 -7.42
N TRP A 47 21.58 -11.99 -7.61
CA TRP A 47 20.75 -11.55 -8.74
C TRP A 47 21.38 -11.88 -10.09
N GLU A 48 22.69 -11.69 -10.24
CA GLU A 48 23.41 -11.99 -11.49
C GLU A 48 23.38 -13.50 -11.82
N THR A 49 23.27 -14.37 -10.84
CA THR A 49 23.21 -15.83 -11.03
C THR A 49 21.85 -16.35 -11.45
N LEU A 50 20.78 -15.55 -11.29
CA LEU A 50 19.42 -15.93 -11.67
C LEU A 50 19.28 -16.10 -13.18
N LYS A 51 18.48 -17.08 -13.56
CA LYS A 51 18.11 -17.28 -14.98
C LYS A 51 17.21 -16.14 -15.47
N PRO A 52 17.21 -15.84 -16.79
CA PRO A 52 16.39 -14.75 -17.33
C PRO A 52 14.91 -14.80 -16.92
N HIS A 53 14.29 -15.97 -16.94
CA HIS A 53 12.88 -16.11 -16.56
C HIS A 53 12.62 -15.91 -15.06
N GLU A 54 13.60 -16.20 -14.20
CA GLU A 54 13.50 -15.94 -12.74
C GLU A 54 13.57 -14.44 -12.47
N LYS A 55 14.46 -13.73 -13.16
CA LYS A 55 14.52 -12.26 -13.09
C LYS A 55 13.21 -11.62 -13.57
N THR A 56 12.73 -12.04 -14.74
CA THR A 56 11.46 -11.53 -15.30
C THR A 56 10.30 -11.80 -14.34
N LEU A 57 10.18 -13.01 -13.78
CA LEU A 57 9.14 -13.34 -12.82
C LEU A 57 9.20 -12.45 -11.58
N THR A 58 10.40 -12.26 -11.02
CA THR A 58 10.58 -11.40 -9.84
C THR A 58 10.18 -9.95 -10.14
N MET A 59 10.59 -9.43 -11.28
CA MET A 59 10.25 -8.06 -11.69
C MET A 59 8.74 -7.89 -11.89
N HIS A 60 8.07 -8.85 -12.54
CA HIS A 60 6.63 -8.83 -12.73
C HIS A 60 5.85 -8.93 -11.40
N VAL A 61 6.31 -9.75 -10.47
CA VAL A 61 5.71 -9.82 -9.13
C VAL A 61 5.82 -8.47 -8.43
N PHE A 62 7.01 -7.87 -8.40
CA PHE A 62 7.22 -6.61 -7.70
C PHE A 62 6.49 -5.43 -8.35
N THR A 63 6.42 -5.35 -9.68
CA THR A 63 5.61 -4.31 -10.35
C THR A 63 4.11 -4.52 -10.12
N GLY A 64 3.66 -5.77 -10.08
CA GLY A 64 2.29 -6.10 -9.71
C GLY A 64 1.94 -5.66 -8.29
N LEU A 65 2.81 -5.94 -7.31
CA LEU A 65 2.67 -5.47 -5.92
C LEU A 65 2.70 -3.94 -5.86
N THR A 66 3.66 -3.29 -6.52
CA THR A 66 3.73 -1.82 -6.59
C THR A 66 2.41 -1.20 -7.05
N MET A 67 1.76 -1.79 -8.06
CA MET A 67 0.46 -1.29 -8.54
C MET A 67 -0.62 -1.44 -7.48
N LEU A 68 -0.67 -2.56 -6.76
CA LEU A 68 -1.67 -2.83 -5.72
C LEU A 68 -1.46 -1.92 -4.51
N ASP A 69 -0.23 -1.74 -4.05
CA ASP A 69 0.14 -0.84 -2.97
C ASP A 69 -0.18 0.63 -3.34
N THR A 70 0.03 1.00 -4.62
CA THR A 70 -0.37 2.32 -5.11
C THR A 70 -1.89 2.52 -5.02
N ILE A 71 -2.69 1.52 -5.38
CA ILE A 71 -4.15 1.56 -5.25
C ILE A 71 -4.55 1.64 -3.77
N GLN A 72 -3.96 0.81 -2.93
CA GLN A 72 -4.25 0.76 -1.49
C GLN A 72 -3.88 2.08 -0.80
N GLY A 73 -2.67 2.59 -1.03
CA GLY A 73 -2.16 3.81 -0.40
C GLY A 73 -2.88 5.09 -0.84
N THR A 74 -3.48 5.10 -2.03
CA THR A 74 -4.15 6.29 -2.57
C THR A 74 -5.67 6.18 -2.47
N ILE A 75 -6.27 5.34 -3.30
CA ILE A 75 -7.73 5.22 -3.43
C ILE A 75 -8.32 4.41 -2.28
N GLY A 76 -7.67 3.30 -1.90
CA GLY A 76 -8.15 2.40 -0.85
C GLY A 76 -8.24 3.09 0.50
N ALA A 77 -7.15 3.65 0.98
CA ALA A 77 -7.12 4.35 2.27
C ALA A 77 -8.11 5.53 2.30
N ALA A 78 -8.17 6.31 1.21
CA ALA A 78 -9.13 7.42 1.10
C ALA A 78 -10.59 6.94 1.15
N ALA A 79 -10.89 5.77 0.55
CA ALA A 79 -12.22 5.18 0.58
C ALA A 79 -12.59 4.60 1.96
N LEU A 80 -11.60 4.19 2.75
CA LEU A 80 -11.81 3.63 4.10
C LEU A 80 -11.96 4.71 5.17
N LEU A 81 -11.37 5.91 5.00
CA LEU A 81 -11.41 6.97 5.99
C LEU A 81 -12.83 7.37 6.44
N PRO A 82 -13.82 7.52 5.54
CA PRO A 82 -15.19 7.82 5.95
C PRO A 82 -15.87 6.71 6.77
N ASP A 83 -15.34 5.49 6.73
CA ASP A 83 -15.86 4.33 7.44
C ASP A 83 -15.17 4.10 8.79
N ALA A 84 -14.22 4.95 9.15
CA ALA A 84 -13.56 4.89 10.45
C ALA A 84 -14.54 5.19 11.57
N ARG A 85 -14.51 4.40 12.64
CA ARG A 85 -15.43 4.50 13.78
C ARG A 85 -14.92 5.47 14.85
N THR A 86 -13.62 5.67 14.88
CA THR A 86 -12.93 6.52 15.85
C THR A 86 -11.89 7.39 15.18
N PRO A 87 -11.50 8.55 15.74
CA PRO A 87 -10.38 9.33 15.22
C PRO A 87 -9.03 8.61 15.32
N HIS A 88 -8.93 7.58 16.18
CA HIS A 88 -7.73 6.75 16.29
C HIS A 88 -7.68 5.72 15.16
N GLU A 89 -8.83 5.15 14.74
CA GLU A 89 -8.92 4.32 13.52
C GLU A 89 -8.57 5.14 12.25
N GLU A 90 -8.98 6.42 12.16
CA GLU A 90 -8.53 7.31 11.07
C GLU A 90 -7.00 7.46 11.04
N ALA A 91 -6.37 7.63 12.20
CA ALA A 91 -4.92 7.71 12.30
C ALA A 91 -4.23 6.40 11.86
N VAL A 92 -4.79 5.24 12.21
CA VAL A 92 -4.31 3.92 11.75
C VAL A 92 -4.40 3.82 10.22
N ILE A 93 -5.54 4.18 9.61
CA ILE A 93 -5.74 4.13 8.16
C ILE A 93 -4.74 5.05 7.44
N THR A 94 -4.50 6.25 7.97
CA THR A 94 -3.52 7.17 7.36
C THR A 94 -2.08 6.66 7.48
N ASN A 95 -1.75 5.94 8.56
CA ASN A 95 -0.46 5.28 8.70
C ASN A 95 -0.29 4.16 7.67
N ILE A 96 -1.33 3.33 7.45
CA ILE A 96 -1.34 2.30 6.40
C ILE A 96 -1.09 2.98 5.04
N ALA A 97 -1.83 4.04 4.68
CA ALA A 97 -1.62 4.76 3.43
C ALA A 97 -0.17 5.22 3.22
N PHE A 98 0.47 5.70 4.29
CA PHE A 98 1.87 6.09 4.26
C PHE A 98 2.79 4.89 4.02
N MET A 99 2.56 3.77 4.72
CA MET A 99 3.37 2.56 4.57
C MET A 99 3.27 1.96 3.18
N GLU A 100 2.11 2.00 2.53
CA GLU A 100 1.97 1.57 1.14
C GLU A 100 2.86 2.40 0.18
N SER A 101 3.01 3.68 0.45
CA SER A 101 3.95 4.52 -0.30
C SER A 101 5.41 4.15 -0.04
N VAL A 102 5.74 3.71 1.19
CA VAL A 102 7.07 3.18 1.54
C VAL A 102 7.32 1.85 0.81
N HIS A 103 6.31 0.96 0.73
CA HIS A 103 6.40 -0.30 0.00
C HIS A 103 6.64 -0.06 -1.50
N ALA A 104 5.84 0.78 -2.15
CA ALA A 104 6.01 1.12 -3.57
C ALA A 104 7.40 1.72 -3.86
N LYS A 105 7.91 2.59 -2.98
CA LYS A 105 9.26 3.12 -3.08
C LYS A 105 10.33 2.04 -2.89
N SER A 106 10.07 1.03 -2.04
CA SER A 106 11.04 -0.04 -1.79
C SER A 106 11.27 -0.90 -3.02
N TYR A 107 10.22 -1.26 -3.77
CA TYR A 107 10.36 -1.99 -5.03
C TYR A 107 11.16 -1.19 -6.06
N SER A 108 10.93 0.12 -6.15
CA SER A 108 11.74 0.99 -7.00
C SER A 108 13.21 1.02 -6.58
N SER A 109 13.50 0.97 -5.29
CA SER A 109 14.87 0.89 -4.76
C SER A 109 15.53 -0.46 -5.09
N VAL A 110 14.79 -1.56 -5.02
CA VAL A 110 15.26 -2.88 -5.46
C VAL A 110 15.63 -2.84 -6.93
N PHE A 111 14.73 -2.36 -7.78
CA PHE A 111 14.97 -2.30 -9.22
C PHE A 111 16.15 -1.42 -9.59
N SER A 112 16.25 -0.22 -9.02
CA SER A 112 17.37 0.69 -9.32
C SER A 112 18.73 0.13 -8.89
N THR A 113 18.75 -0.82 -7.95
CA THR A 113 19.98 -1.48 -7.49
C THR A 113 20.35 -2.70 -8.34
N LEU A 114 19.35 -3.46 -8.81
CA LEU A 114 19.56 -4.79 -9.40
C LEU A 114 19.35 -4.84 -10.92
N CYS A 115 18.61 -3.89 -11.49
CA CYS A 115 18.12 -3.96 -12.88
C CYS A 115 18.63 -2.79 -13.72
N SER A 116 18.67 -2.98 -15.03
CA SER A 116 18.90 -1.87 -15.97
C SER A 116 17.65 -1.00 -16.11
N SER A 117 17.82 0.25 -16.50
CA SER A 117 16.68 1.15 -16.75
C SER A 117 15.72 0.61 -17.81
N ALA A 118 16.23 -0.08 -18.83
CA ALA A 118 15.40 -0.69 -19.85
C ALA A 118 14.54 -1.83 -19.31
N ASP A 119 15.09 -2.68 -18.45
CA ASP A 119 14.34 -3.76 -17.80
C ASP A 119 13.27 -3.21 -16.85
N ILE A 120 13.59 -2.12 -16.13
CA ILE A 120 12.63 -1.43 -15.25
C ILE A 120 11.46 -0.90 -16.08
N ASP A 121 11.72 -0.16 -17.15
CA ASP A 121 10.69 0.40 -18.02
C ASP A 121 9.81 -0.69 -18.64
N GLU A 122 10.40 -1.83 -19.02
CA GLU A 122 9.66 -2.99 -19.55
C GLU A 122 8.74 -3.60 -18.48
N ALA A 123 9.24 -3.80 -17.26
CA ALA A 123 8.45 -4.38 -16.18
C ALA A 123 7.26 -3.50 -15.78
N PHE A 124 7.45 -2.18 -15.72
CA PHE A 124 6.35 -1.24 -15.44
C PHE A 124 5.32 -1.23 -16.58
N ARG A 125 5.77 -1.21 -17.83
CA ARG A 125 4.88 -1.32 -18.99
C ARG A 125 4.09 -2.62 -18.98
N TRP A 126 4.75 -3.75 -18.64
CA TRP A 126 4.07 -5.03 -18.51
C TRP A 126 2.93 -4.96 -17.47
N SER A 127 3.12 -4.30 -16.32
CA SER A 127 2.07 -4.17 -15.32
C SER A 127 0.88 -3.35 -15.80
N GLU A 128 1.12 -2.33 -16.63
CA GLU A 128 0.07 -1.52 -17.25
C GLU A 128 -0.69 -2.28 -18.34
N ASP A 129 0.00 -3.13 -19.11
CA ASP A 129 -0.56 -3.84 -20.26
C ASP A 129 -1.15 -5.21 -19.91
N ASN A 130 -0.82 -5.79 -18.73
CA ASN A 130 -1.25 -7.13 -18.37
C ASN A 130 -2.76 -7.17 -18.05
N PRO A 131 -3.59 -7.86 -18.87
CA PRO A 131 -5.05 -7.82 -18.71
C PRO A 131 -5.55 -8.46 -17.42
N HIS A 132 -4.83 -9.44 -16.88
CA HIS A 132 -5.22 -10.10 -15.64
C HIS A 132 -4.95 -9.22 -14.43
N LEU A 133 -3.80 -8.53 -14.42
CA LEU A 133 -3.45 -7.58 -13.37
C LEU A 133 -4.39 -6.36 -13.41
N GLN A 134 -4.66 -5.81 -14.59
CA GLN A 134 -5.63 -4.73 -14.78
C GLN A 134 -7.04 -5.14 -14.36
N LYS A 135 -7.44 -6.37 -14.64
CA LYS A 135 -8.75 -6.89 -14.20
C LYS A 135 -8.83 -7.02 -12.68
N LYS A 136 -7.74 -7.46 -12.03
CA LYS A 136 -7.66 -7.48 -10.55
C LYS A 136 -7.82 -6.05 -9.99
N ALA A 137 -7.11 -5.08 -10.55
CA ALA A 137 -7.21 -3.67 -10.14
C ALA A 137 -8.65 -3.13 -10.33
N GLU A 138 -9.29 -3.41 -11.47
CA GLU A 138 -10.68 -3.00 -11.76
C GLU A 138 -11.66 -3.53 -10.69
N ILE A 139 -11.55 -4.81 -10.33
CA ILE A 139 -12.41 -5.44 -9.31
C ILE A 139 -12.24 -4.73 -7.97
N ILE A 140 -11.00 -4.51 -7.53
CA ILE A 140 -10.68 -3.86 -6.27
C ILE A 140 -11.19 -2.41 -6.24
N LEU A 141 -10.92 -1.65 -7.30
CA LEU A 141 -11.42 -0.28 -7.46
C LEU A 141 -12.95 -0.22 -7.47
N GLY A 142 -13.61 -1.24 -8.02
CA GLY A 142 -15.05 -1.38 -7.97
C GLY A 142 -15.58 -1.48 -6.54
N TYR A 143 -14.92 -2.23 -5.67
CA TYR A 143 -15.28 -2.30 -4.26
C TYR A 143 -15.03 -0.98 -3.52
N TYR A 144 -13.89 -0.31 -3.75
CA TYR A 144 -13.59 0.97 -3.12
C TYR A 144 -14.54 2.09 -3.52
N LYS A 145 -15.05 2.07 -4.74
CA LYS A 145 -16.05 3.03 -5.25
C LYS A 145 -17.49 2.67 -4.85
N GLY A 146 -17.73 1.47 -4.35
CA GLY A 146 -19.05 1.01 -3.91
C GLY A 146 -19.48 1.65 -2.59
N ASP A 147 -20.76 1.57 -2.27
CA ASP A 147 -21.37 2.20 -1.08
C ASP A 147 -21.34 1.32 0.18
N ASP A 148 -20.82 0.08 0.09
CA ASP A 148 -20.84 -0.89 1.19
C ASP A 148 -19.51 -0.84 1.98
N PRO A 149 -19.50 -0.29 3.23
CA PRO A 149 -18.29 -0.18 4.06
C PRO A 149 -17.63 -1.51 4.35
N LEU A 150 -18.44 -2.57 4.56
CA LEU A 150 -17.91 -3.90 4.86
C LEU A 150 -17.15 -4.47 3.67
N LYS A 151 -17.72 -4.33 2.47
CA LYS A 151 -17.05 -4.80 1.24
C LYS A 151 -15.76 -4.05 0.98
N ARG A 152 -15.70 -2.73 1.24
CA ARG A 152 -14.46 -1.96 1.15
C ARG A 152 -13.38 -2.49 2.10
N LYS A 153 -13.73 -2.70 3.38
CA LYS A 153 -12.79 -3.23 4.38
C LYS A 153 -12.32 -4.65 4.03
N VAL A 154 -13.23 -5.52 3.61
CA VAL A 154 -12.86 -6.88 3.17
C VAL A 154 -11.98 -6.85 1.92
N ALA A 155 -12.30 -6.02 0.94
CA ALA A 155 -11.48 -5.87 -0.28
C ALA A 155 -10.06 -5.38 0.05
N SER A 156 -9.92 -4.41 0.97
CA SER A 156 -8.63 -3.94 1.46
C SER A 156 -7.82 -5.07 2.10
N THR A 157 -8.43 -5.87 2.98
CA THR A 157 -7.76 -7.01 3.63
C THR A 157 -7.33 -8.11 2.66
N LEU A 158 -8.09 -8.33 1.57
CA LEU A 158 -7.78 -9.36 0.56
C LEU A 158 -6.80 -8.87 -0.51
N LEU A 159 -6.59 -7.56 -0.62
CA LEU A 159 -5.64 -6.96 -1.54
C LEU A 159 -4.21 -7.23 -1.10
N GLU A 160 -3.97 -7.18 0.20
CA GLU A 160 -2.69 -7.47 0.84
C GLU A 160 -2.45 -8.99 0.96
#